data_089bddd227d399135872757a8833dd48
#
_entry.id   089bddd227d399135872757a8833dd48
#
_cell.length_a   1.000
_cell.length_b   1.000
_cell.length_c   1.000
_cell.angle_alpha   90.00
_cell.angle_beta   90.00
_cell.angle_gamma   90.00
#
_symmetry.space_group_name_H-M   'P 1'
#
loop_
_entity.id
_entity.type
_entity.pdbx_description
1 polymer ?
#
loop_
_entity_poly.entity_id
_entity_poly.type
_entity_poly.pdbx_seq_one_letter_code
_entity_poly.pdbx_strand_id
1 'polypeptide(L)'
;PMGNAGGEALGWIDFHEALRKSDNVYFYEMGNRLGINNIVEFAKKFGLGSPTGIELEGELSGLLPTPENKKKIFPGESWMLGDTFNASIGQGIDLATPIQLAMLMSCVAADGVYHPPYLVESLLNNDGSVYQMAEHAPARNIGISMHTLRLIQNALEGVAEEGGTASYFASLPKQIAAKTGTAENPHGRDHGLFVAYGPAENPELV
;
A
#
# COMPACT_ATOMS: atom_id res chain seq x y z
N PRO A 1 -7.01 0.91 24.75
CA PRO A 1 -8.27 0.64 24.07
C PRO A 1 -8.08 0.81 22.57
N MET A 2 -8.54 -0.19 21.81
CA MET A 2 -8.55 -0.11 20.36
C MET A 2 -9.61 0.92 19.93
N GLY A 3 -9.23 1.85 19.06
CA GLY A 3 -10.12 2.91 18.60
C GLY A 3 -9.56 3.62 17.37
N ASN A 4 -10.37 4.47 16.79
CA ASN A 4 -9.97 5.34 15.69
C ASN A 4 -9.09 6.49 16.18
N ALA A 5 -8.28 7.04 15.28
CA ALA A 5 -7.57 8.28 15.52
C ALA A 5 -8.59 9.37 15.93
N GLY A 6 -8.28 10.11 17.02
CA GLY A 6 -9.21 11.10 17.57
C GLY A 6 -10.38 10.52 18.38
N GLY A 7 -10.52 9.20 18.50
CA GLY A 7 -11.56 8.56 19.32
C GLY A 7 -12.96 8.57 18.71
N GLU A 8 -13.10 8.87 17.43
CA GLU A 8 -14.39 8.87 16.73
C GLU A 8 -14.96 7.45 16.60
N ALA A 9 -16.25 7.27 16.88
CA ALA A 9 -16.98 6.03 16.69
C ALA A 9 -17.89 6.14 15.47
N LEU A 10 -17.58 5.38 14.41
CA LEU A 10 -18.34 5.42 13.14
C LEU A 10 -19.58 4.51 13.14
N GLY A 11 -19.78 3.70 14.19
CA GLY A 11 -20.91 2.75 14.25
C GLY A 11 -20.75 1.57 13.31
N TRP A 12 -21.85 1.10 12.74
CA TRP A 12 -21.86 0.02 11.76
C TRP A 12 -21.58 0.58 10.37
N ILE A 13 -20.44 0.21 9.79
CA ILE A 13 -19.99 0.64 8.47
C ILE A 13 -19.59 -0.57 7.62
N ASP A 14 -19.69 -0.45 6.31
CA ASP A 14 -19.23 -1.44 5.37
C ASP A 14 -17.73 -1.23 4.99
N PHE A 15 -17.23 -2.08 4.12
CA PHE A 15 -15.83 -2.01 3.64
C PHE A 15 -15.51 -0.68 2.95
N HIS A 16 -16.43 -0.18 2.11
CA HIS A 16 -16.25 1.06 1.37
C HIS A 16 -16.07 2.23 2.33
N GLU A 17 -16.98 2.38 3.29
CA GLU A 17 -16.92 3.47 4.26
C GLU A 17 -15.73 3.31 5.22
N ALA A 18 -15.37 2.08 5.59
CA ALA A 18 -14.21 1.80 6.43
C ALA A 18 -12.89 2.25 5.76
N LEU A 19 -12.73 1.99 4.46
CA LEU A 19 -11.54 2.43 3.72
C LEU A 19 -11.54 3.95 3.49
N ARG A 20 -12.70 4.51 3.13
CA ARG A 20 -12.94 5.94 2.89
C ARG A 20 -12.62 6.80 4.11
N LYS A 21 -13.02 6.33 5.29
CA LYS A 21 -12.81 7.01 6.58
C LYS A 21 -11.52 6.58 7.29
N SER A 22 -10.82 5.59 6.75
CA SER A 22 -9.63 5.01 7.40
C SER A 22 -9.94 4.47 8.81
N ASP A 23 -11.03 3.69 8.95
CA ASP A 23 -11.50 3.17 10.23
C ASP A 23 -10.60 2.06 10.76
N ASN A 24 -9.91 2.32 11.86
CA ASN A 24 -9.00 1.34 12.47
C ASN A 24 -9.75 0.13 13.04
N VAL A 25 -10.94 0.34 13.62
CA VAL A 25 -11.68 -0.72 14.31
C VAL A 25 -12.13 -1.79 13.33
N TYR A 26 -12.59 -1.39 12.14
CA TYR A 26 -12.91 -2.31 11.06
C TYR A 26 -11.71 -3.17 10.68
N PHE A 27 -10.54 -2.53 10.46
CA PHE A 27 -9.34 -3.25 10.03
C PHE A 27 -8.71 -4.08 11.15
N TYR A 28 -8.85 -3.72 12.43
CA TYR A 28 -8.49 -4.59 13.55
C TYR A 28 -9.30 -5.89 13.52
N GLU A 29 -10.62 -5.81 13.30
CA GLU A 29 -11.47 -6.99 13.21
C GLU A 29 -11.12 -7.85 11.98
N MET A 30 -10.84 -7.23 10.83
CA MET A 30 -10.37 -7.96 9.65
C MET A 30 -9.04 -8.64 9.91
N GLY A 31 -8.07 -7.96 10.53
CA GLY A 31 -6.81 -8.55 10.91
C GLY A 31 -6.94 -9.71 11.88
N ASN A 32 -7.85 -9.60 12.84
CA ASN A 32 -8.17 -10.68 13.77
C ASN A 32 -8.69 -11.94 13.04
N ARG A 33 -9.56 -11.76 12.06
CA ARG A 33 -10.10 -12.87 11.27
C ARG A 33 -9.10 -13.49 10.32
N LEU A 34 -8.25 -12.67 9.68
CA LEU A 34 -7.26 -13.13 8.71
C LEU A 34 -6.04 -13.76 9.38
N GLY A 35 -5.59 -13.19 10.48
CA GLY A 35 -4.33 -13.52 11.12
C GLY A 35 -3.10 -13.03 10.34
N ILE A 36 -2.00 -12.84 11.07
CA ILE A 36 -0.79 -12.20 10.52
C ILE A 36 -0.19 -12.95 9.32
N ASN A 37 -0.22 -14.27 9.33
CA ASN A 37 0.38 -15.06 8.26
C ASN A 37 -0.28 -14.79 6.90
N ASN A 38 -1.62 -14.71 6.86
CA ASN A 38 -2.35 -14.41 5.62
C ASN A 38 -2.12 -12.96 5.17
N ILE A 39 -2.08 -12.00 6.11
CA ILE A 39 -1.75 -10.61 5.80
C ILE A 39 -0.37 -10.52 5.13
N VAL A 40 0.64 -11.15 5.72
CA VAL A 40 2.02 -11.17 5.21
C VAL A 40 2.11 -11.88 3.86
N GLU A 41 1.42 -13.00 3.68
CA GLU A 41 1.40 -13.72 2.40
C GLU A 41 0.82 -12.83 1.28
N PHE A 42 -0.27 -12.12 1.55
CA PHE A 42 -0.83 -11.17 0.60
C PHE A 42 0.08 -9.97 0.34
N ALA A 43 0.69 -9.38 1.37
CA ALA A 43 1.64 -8.29 1.23
C ALA A 43 2.81 -8.64 0.28
N LYS A 44 3.33 -9.87 0.38
CA LYS A 44 4.37 -10.38 -0.53
C LYS A 44 3.93 -10.43 -2.00
N LYS A 45 2.65 -10.69 -2.29
CA LYS A 45 2.13 -10.67 -3.66
C LYS A 45 2.26 -9.28 -4.30
N PHE A 46 2.14 -8.23 -3.50
CA PHE A 46 2.36 -6.85 -3.93
C PHE A 46 3.84 -6.41 -3.92
N GLY A 47 4.77 -7.31 -3.59
CA GLY A 47 6.21 -7.02 -3.57
C GLY A 47 6.72 -6.42 -2.26
N LEU A 48 5.86 -6.27 -1.23
CA LEU A 48 6.30 -5.78 0.07
C LEU A 48 7.27 -6.77 0.74
N GLY A 49 8.23 -6.25 1.47
CA GLY A 49 9.26 -7.05 2.16
C GLY A 49 10.41 -7.51 1.27
N SER A 50 10.49 -7.04 0.02
CA SER A 50 11.57 -7.33 -0.94
C SER A 50 11.89 -6.08 -1.76
N PRO A 51 13.13 -5.92 -2.26
CA PRO A 51 13.45 -4.88 -3.22
C PRO A 51 12.55 -4.98 -4.46
N THR A 52 12.19 -3.85 -5.06
CA THR A 52 11.37 -3.81 -6.28
C THR A 52 12.18 -4.22 -7.52
N GLY A 53 13.50 -4.09 -7.43
CA GLY A 53 14.43 -4.35 -8.52
C GLY A 53 14.64 -3.16 -9.45
N ILE A 54 14.24 -1.95 -9.04
CA ILE A 54 14.58 -0.73 -9.77
C ILE A 54 16.10 -0.55 -9.81
N GLU A 55 16.63 -0.01 -10.91
CA GLU A 55 18.09 0.13 -11.13
C GLU A 55 18.71 1.27 -10.31
N LEU A 56 18.42 1.30 -9.00
CA LEU A 56 19.00 2.23 -8.04
C LEU A 56 19.78 1.46 -6.96
N GLU A 57 20.99 1.93 -6.68
CA GLU A 57 21.79 1.37 -5.59
C GLU A 57 21.18 1.70 -4.22
N GLY A 58 21.30 0.75 -3.29
CA GLY A 58 20.86 0.95 -1.90
C GLY A 58 19.37 0.81 -1.67
N GLU A 59 18.63 0.19 -2.60
CA GLU A 59 17.20 -0.10 -2.40
C GLU A 59 16.99 -0.96 -1.14
N LEU A 60 16.06 -0.53 -0.29
CA LEU A 60 15.70 -1.24 0.94
C LEU A 60 14.50 -2.16 0.70
N SER A 61 14.52 -3.32 1.37
CA SER A 61 13.44 -4.30 1.30
C SER A 61 12.17 -3.92 2.08
N GLY A 62 12.22 -2.89 2.93
CA GLY A 62 11.22 -2.74 3.97
C GLY A 62 11.28 -3.89 4.98
N LEU A 63 10.25 -4.04 5.79
CA LEU A 63 10.15 -5.10 6.78
C LEU A 63 8.70 -5.56 6.93
N LEU A 64 8.43 -6.84 6.75
CA LEU A 64 7.10 -7.40 7.00
C LEU A 64 6.92 -7.73 8.48
N PRO A 65 5.72 -7.49 9.03
CA PRO A 65 5.40 -7.76 10.43
C PRO A 65 5.18 -9.27 10.63
N THR A 66 6.25 -9.98 10.95
CA THR A 66 6.21 -11.42 11.23
C THR A 66 6.70 -11.73 12.64
N PRO A 67 6.29 -12.87 13.25
CA PRO A 67 6.82 -13.32 14.52
C PRO A 67 8.34 -13.44 14.52
N GLU A 68 8.94 -13.88 13.41
CA GLU A 68 10.39 -14.03 13.25
C GLU A 68 11.09 -12.66 13.25
N ASN A 69 10.53 -11.68 12.55
CA ASN A 69 11.09 -10.34 12.51
C ASN A 69 10.93 -9.62 13.85
N LYS A 70 9.78 -9.77 14.51
CA LYS A 70 9.60 -9.25 15.88
C LYS A 70 10.64 -9.81 16.82
N LYS A 71 10.88 -11.12 16.82
CA LYS A 71 11.87 -11.78 17.66
C LYS A 71 13.30 -11.30 17.40
N LYS A 72 13.63 -10.92 16.15
CA LYS A 72 14.95 -10.34 15.82
C LYS A 72 15.12 -8.94 16.39
N ILE A 73 14.05 -8.10 16.33
CA ILE A 73 14.07 -6.71 16.80
C ILE A 73 13.97 -6.64 18.32
N PHE A 74 13.11 -7.48 18.91
CA PHE A 74 12.82 -7.55 20.33
C PHE A 74 13.09 -8.97 20.86
N PRO A 75 14.36 -9.32 21.14
CA PRO A 75 14.70 -10.64 21.65
C PRO A 75 13.98 -10.92 22.97
N GLY A 76 13.31 -12.08 23.05
CA GLY A 76 12.54 -12.47 24.23
C GLY A 76 11.05 -12.12 24.18
N GLU A 77 10.59 -11.32 23.22
CA GLU A 77 9.18 -11.05 23.03
C GLU A 77 8.53 -12.06 22.05
N SER A 78 7.32 -12.50 22.42
CA SER A 78 6.48 -13.32 21.56
C SER A 78 5.53 -12.43 20.76
N TRP A 79 5.03 -12.97 19.62
CA TRP A 79 3.96 -12.33 18.88
C TRP A 79 2.66 -12.37 19.67
N MET A 80 2.03 -11.23 19.82
CA MET A 80 0.76 -11.06 20.52
C MET A 80 -0.33 -10.64 19.54
N LEU A 81 -1.59 -10.80 19.90
CA LEU A 81 -2.72 -10.37 19.08
C LEU A 81 -2.68 -8.85 18.79
N GLY A 82 -2.21 -8.04 19.73
CA GLY A 82 -2.00 -6.61 19.55
C GLY A 82 -1.03 -6.27 18.41
N ASP A 83 -0.02 -7.12 18.16
CA ASP A 83 0.89 -6.93 17.02
C ASP A 83 0.16 -7.14 15.68
N THR A 84 -0.77 -8.12 15.63
CA THR A 84 -1.63 -8.32 14.45
C THR A 84 -2.53 -7.12 14.21
N PHE A 85 -3.10 -6.54 15.25
CA PHE A 85 -3.92 -5.33 15.13
C PHE A 85 -3.11 -4.17 14.59
N ASN A 86 -1.94 -3.90 15.17
CA ASN A 86 -1.06 -2.84 14.67
C ASN A 86 -0.70 -3.07 13.20
N ALA A 87 -0.30 -4.28 12.83
CA ALA A 87 0.02 -4.62 11.44
C ALA A 87 -1.17 -4.42 10.49
N SER A 88 -2.41 -4.64 10.96
CA SER A 88 -3.62 -4.50 10.14
C SER A 88 -3.93 -3.07 9.71
N ILE A 89 -3.32 -2.09 10.36
CA ILE A 89 -3.44 -0.66 10.05
C ILE A 89 -2.10 -0.03 9.62
N GLY A 90 -1.08 -0.86 9.31
CA GLY A 90 0.23 -0.41 8.87
C GLY A 90 1.09 0.21 9.97
N GLN A 91 0.92 -0.23 11.22
CA GLN A 91 1.68 0.22 12.38
C GLN A 91 2.52 -0.91 12.97
N GLY A 92 3.33 -0.58 13.99
CA GLY A 92 4.19 -1.54 14.68
C GLY A 92 5.55 -1.68 14.00
N ILE A 93 5.94 -2.90 13.66
CA ILE A 93 7.24 -3.20 13.01
C ILE A 93 7.15 -3.23 11.47
N ASP A 94 6.01 -2.88 10.91
CA ASP A 94 5.80 -2.85 9.46
C ASP A 94 6.52 -1.66 8.83
N LEU A 95 7.41 -1.93 7.86
CA LEU A 95 8.15 -0.90 7.14
C LEU A 95 8.03 -1.13 5.63
N ALA A 96 7.61 -0.10 4.92
CA ALA A 96 7.57 -0.08 3.47
C ALA A 96 8.31 1.13 2.92
N THR A 97 8.98 0.97 1.79
CA THR A 97 9.57 2.11 1.10
C THR A 97 8.51 2.86 0.28
N PRO A 98 8.70 4.16 -0.01
CA PRO A 98 7.75 4.90 -0.85
C PRO A 98 7.52 4.25 -2.21
N ILE A 99 8.55 3.68 -2.83
CA ILE A 99 8.41 2.99 -4.10
C ILE A 99 7.58 1.71 -3.97
N GLN A 100 7.71 0.96 -2.89
CA GLN A 100 6.87 -0.22 -2.65
C GLN A 100 5.40 0.16 -2.51
N LEU A 101 5.08 1.27 -1.84
CA LEU A 101 3.70 1.77 -1.73
C LEU A 101 3.16 2.24 -3.09
N ALA A 102 3.97 2.92 -3.89
CA ALA A 102 3.62 3.29 -5.26
C ALA A 102 3.35 2.05 -6.12
N MET A 103 4.19 1.03 -6.03
CA MET A 103 4.03 -0.23 -6.76
C MET A 103 2.78 -1.01 -6.34
N LEU A 104 2.45 -1.01 -5.04
CA LEU A 104 1.20 -1.60 -4.55
C LEU A 104 -0.01 -0.88 -5.19
N MET A 105 -0.01 0.45 -5.17
CA MET A 105 -1.09 1.25 -5.74
C MET A 105 -1.16 1.09 -7.27
N SER A 106 -0.02 1.07 -7.96
CA SER A 106 0.08 0.77 -9.40
C SER A 106 -0.52 -0.59 -9.74
N CYS A 107 -0.26 -1.61 -8.94
CA CYS A 107 -0.83 -2.94 -9.13
C CYS A 107 -2.36 -2.94 -8.98
N VAL A 108 -2.92 -2.18 -8.04
CA VAL A 108 -4.37 -2.01 -7.90
C VAL A 108 -4.95 -1.26 -9.10
N ALA A 109 -4.29 -0.19 -9.54
CA ALA A 109 -4.66 0.59 -10.72
C ALA A 109 -4.63 -0.24 -12.01
N ALA A 110 -3.68 -1.17 -12.14
CA ALA A 110 -3.49 -2.07 -13.27
C ALA A 110 -4.26 -3.41 -13.13
N ASP A 111 -5.41 -3.40 -12.48
CA ASP A 111 -6.31 -4.56 -12.35
C ASP A 111 -5.61 -5.82 -11.81
N GLY A 112 -4.69 -5.65 -10.85
CA GLY A 112 -3.97 -6.74 -10.21
C GLY A 112 -2.75 -7.25 -10.98
N VAL A 113 -2.29 -6.49 -11.95
CA VAL A 113 -1.04 -6.78 -12.67
C VAL A 113 0.09 -5.95 -12.05
N TYR A 114 1.06 -6.63 -11.47
CA TYR A 114 2.28 -6.03 -10.93
C TYR A 114 3.30 -5.87 -12.06
N HIS A 115 3.65 -4.63 -12.38
CA HIS A 115 4.69 -4.27 -13.34
C HIS A 115 5.94 -3.85 -12.56
N PRO A 116 7.05 -4.60 -12.62
CA PRO A 116 8.29 -4.18 -11.97
C PRO A 116 8.72 -2.78 -12.46
N PRO A 117 9.15 -1.87 -11.56
CA PRO A 117 9.58 -0.54 -11.96
C PRO A 117 10.95 -0.60 -12.63
N TYR A 118 11.20 0.32 -13.56
CA TYR A 118 12.49 0.49 -14.23
C TYR A 118 12.75 1.96 -14.55
N LEU A 119 14.02 2.32 -14.75
CA LEU A 119 14.47 3.66 -15.11
C LEU A 119 15.02 3.73 -16.53
N VAL A 120 15.66 2.64 -16.98
CA VAL A 120 16.31 2.59 -18.29
C VAL A 120 15.39 1.87 -19.26
N GLU A 121 14.90 2.58 -20.26
CA GLU A 121 14.11 1.99 -21.35
C GLU A 121 14.99 1.48 -22.48
N SER A 122 16.00 2.27 -22.87
CA SER A 122 16.90 1.92 -23.96
C SER A 122 18.24 2.64 -23.86
N LEU A 123 19.24 2.09 -24.49
CA LEU A 123 20.54 2.74 -24.76
C LEU A 123 20.50 3.31 -26.17
N LEU A 124 20.99 4.55 -26.34
CA LEU A 124 21.00 5.24 -27.63
C LEU A 124 22.41 5.40 -28.14
N ASN A 125 22.55 5.37 -29.46
CA ASN A 125 23.73 5.83 -30.17
C ASN A 125 23.85 7.37 -30.10
N ASN A 126 25.02 7.91 -30.49
CA ASN A 126 25.25 9.36 -30.50
C ASN A 126 24.31 10.13 -31.47
N ASP A 127 23.74 9.46 -32.45
CA ASP A 127 22.79 10.02 -33.42
C ASP A 127 21.31 9.92 -32.94
N GLY A 128 21.08 9.40 -31.72
CA GLY A 128 19.75 9.23 -31.14
C GLY A 128 19.02 7.95 -31.58
N SER A 129 19.61 7.13 -32.44
CA SER A 129 19.03 5.82 -32.76
C SER A 129 19.17 4.83 -31.59
N VAL A 130 18.24 3.90 -31.44
CA VAL A 130 18.29 2.89 -30.40
C VAL A 130 19.45 1.92 -30.68
N TYR A 131 20.39 1.85 -29.74
CA TYR A 131 21.47 0.86 -29.74
C TYR A 131 20.98 -0.47 -29.20
N GLN A 132 20.30 -0.43 -28.02
CA GLN A 132 19.82 -1.63 -27.35
C GLN A 132 18.60 -1.27 -26.47
N MET A 133 17.55 -2.07 -26.52
CA MET A 133 16.46 -2.00 -25.56
C MET A 133 16.91 -2.61 -24.23
N ALA A 134 16.52 -2.01 -23.12
CA ALA A 134 16.75 -2.61 -21.80
C ALA A 134 15.87 -3.87 -21.64
N GLU A 135 16.41 -4.87 -20.94
CA GLU A 135 15.62 -6.04 -20.54
C GLU A 135 14.93 -5.74 -19.22
N HIS A 136 13.62 -5.91 -19.17
CA HIS A 136 12.82 -5.71 -17.96
C HIS A 136 12.23 -7.00 -17.45
N ALA A 137 12.10 -7.12 -16.14
CA ALA A 137 11.41 -8.25 -15.54
C ALA A 137 9.92 -8.26 -16.00
N PRO A 138 9.36 -9.45 -16.30
CA PRO A 138 8.00 -9.55 -16.83
C PRO A 138 6.95 -9.13 -15.76
N ALA A 139 5.88 -8.53 -16.25
CA ALA A 139 4.70 -8.27 -15.41
C ALA A 139 4.08 -9.59 -14.94
N ARG A 140 3.46 -9.57 -13.75
CA ARG A 140 2.81 -10.75 -13.18
C ARG A 140 1.45 -10.42 -12.59
N ASN A 141 0.48 -11.29 -12.77
CA ASN A 141 -0.80 -11.18 -12.12
C ASN A 141 -0.69 -11.71 -10.67
N ILE A 142 -1.20 -10.95 -9.70
CA ILE A 142 -1.11 -11.30 -8.28
C ILE A 142 -2.25 -12.22 -7.80
N GLY A 143 -3.19 -12.56 -8.69
CA GLY A 143 -4.24 -13.55 -8.42
C GLY A 143 -5.39 -13.04 -7.55
N ILE A 144 -5.75 -11.76 -7.67
CA ILE A 144 -6.96 -11.19 -7.06
C ILE A 144 -8.10 -11.17 -8.10
N SER A 145 -9.32 -11.50 -7.66
CA SER A 145 -10.48 -11.46 -8.56
C SER A 145 -10.80 -10.02 -8.99
N MET A 146 -11.29 -9.84 -10.22
CA MET A 146 -11.75 -8.53 -10.71
C MET A 146 -12.86 -7.94 -9.83
N HIS A 147 -13.73 -8.77 -9.29
CA HIS A 147 -14.75 -8.31 -8.35
C HIS A 147 -14.14 -7.67 -7.10
N THR A 148 -13.16 -8.33 -6.48
CA THR A 148 -12.43 -7.79 -5.31
C THR A 148 -11.69 -6.52 -5.65
N LEU A 149 -11.00 -6.47 -6.80
CA LEU A 149 -10.28 -5.28 -7.25
C LEU A 149 -11.21 -4.08 -7.44
N ARG A 150 -12.38 -4.27 -8.08
CA ARG A 150 -13.38 -3.20 -8.26
C ARG A 150 -13.91 -2.68 -6.94
N LEU A 151 -14.14 -3.54 -5.95
CA LEU A 151 -14.53 -3.10 -4.61
C LEU A 151 -13.44 -2.22 -3.96
N ILE A 152 -12.17 -2.61 -4.10
CA ILE A 152 -11.04 -1.84 -3.57
C ILE A 152 -10.90 -0.51 -4.31
N GLN A 153 -10.93 -0.51 -5.64
CA GLN A 153 -10.82 0.69 -6.48
C GLN A 153 -11.91 1.70 -6.14
N ASN A 154 -13.18 1.28 -6.09
CA ASN A 154 -14.30 2.15 -5.74
C ASN A 154 -14.16 2.73 -4.32
N ALA A 155 -13.67 1.94 -3.37
CA ALA A 155 -13.45 2.43 -2.01
C ALA A 155 -12.29 3.45 -1.94
N LEU A 156 -11.23 3.27 -2.74
CA LEU A 156 -10.12 4.23 -2.87
C LEU A 156 -10.54 5.54 -3.56
N GLU A 157 -11.46 5.49 -4.52
CA GLU A 157 -12.08 6.68 -5.12
C GLU A 157 -12.84 7.47 -4.05
N GLY A 158 -13.64 6.80 -3.22
CA GLY A 158 -14.37 7.41 -2.11
C GLY A 158 -13.47 8.15 -1.10
N VAL A 159 -12.19 7.76 -0.96
CA VAL A 159 -11.23 8.47 -0.10
C VAL A 159 -10.98 9.90 -0.56
N ALA A 160 -10.96 10.14 -1.89
CA ALA A 160 -10.73 11.45 -2.49
C ALA A 160 -12.02 12.25 -2.71
N GLU A 161 -13.19 11.67 -2.49
CA GLU A 161 -14.48 12.33 -2.59
C GLU A 161 -14.81 13.19 -1.35
N GLU A 162 -15.88 13.99 -1.46
CA GLU A 162 -16.39 14.78 -0.35
C GLU A 162 -16.68 13.89 0.87
N GLY A 163 -16.12 14.26 2.00
CA GLY A 163 -16.24 13.52 3.26
C GLY A 163 -15.27 12.34 3.40
N GLY A 164 -14.42 12.02 2.40
CA GLY A 164 -13.29 11.10 2.53
C GLY A 164 -12.08 11.74 3.22
N THR A 165 -11.08 10.95 3.60
CA THR A 165 -9.87 11.46 4.29
C THR A 165 -8.96 12.29 3.38
N ALA A 166 -9.13 12.22 2.06
CA ALA A 166 -8.45 13.03 1.06
C ALA A 166 -9.42 13.95 0.30
N SER A 167 -10.51 14.40 0.93
CA SER A 167 -11.55 15.24 0.33
C SER A 167 -11.06 16.57 -0.25
N TYR A 168 -9.86 17.00 0.12
CA TYR A 168 -9.21 18.16 -0.51
C TYR A 168 -9.08 18.01 -2.04
N PHE A 169 -9.01 16.79 -2.54
CA PHE A 169 -8.92 16.50 -3.97
C PHE A 169 -10.26 16.30 -4.67
N ALA A 170 -11.40 16.40 -3.97
CA ALA A 170 -12.73 16.18 -4.53
C ALA A 170 -13.10 17.18 -5.67
N SER A 171 -12.43 18.34 -5.72
CA SER A 171 -12.65 19.36 -6.75
C SER A 171 -11.79 19.18 -8.01
N LEU A 172 -10.98 18.14 -8.08
CA LEU A 172 -10.18 17.88 -9.30
C LEU A 172 -11.08 17.62 -10.50
N PRO A 173 -10.69 18.07 -11.72
CA PRO A 173 -11.46 17.86 -12.93
C PRO A 173 -11.54 16.38 -13.36
N LYS A 174 -10.61 15.56 -12.91
CA LYS A 174 -10.62 14.11 -13.07
C LYS A 174 -10.51 13.47 -11.70
N GLN A 175 -11.39 12.52 -11.42
CA GLN A 175 -11.38 11.78 -10.16
C GLN A 175 -10.09 10.96 -10.03
N ILE A 176 -9.60 10.87 -8.81
CA ILE A 176 -8.46 10.03 -8.43
C ILE A 176 -8.90 9.00 -7.40
N ALA A 177 -8.19 7.90 -7.34
CA ALA A 177 -8.28 6.94 -6.25
C ALA A 177 -7.07 7.13 -5.33
N ALA A 178 -7.29 7.20 -4.03
CA ALA A 178 -6.24 7.59 -3.08
C ALA A 178 -6.33 6.85 -1.75
N LYS A 179 -5.25 6.90 -0.98
CA LYS A 179 -5.23 6.53 0.45
C LYS A 179 -4.27 7.43 1.21
N THR A 180 -4.76 7.96 2.31
CA THR A 180 -3.97 8.67 3.32
C THR A 180 -3.45 7.71 4.38
N GLY A 181 -2.33 8.02 4.98
CA GLY A 181 -1.77 7.28 6.11
C GLY A 181 -1.00 8.20 7.05
N THR A 182 -0.90 7.79 8.30
CA THR A 182 -0.03 8.41 9.29
C THR A 182 0.76 7.30 9.95
N ALA A 183 2.08 7.29 9.76
CA ALA A 183 2.97 6.35 10.42
C ALA A 183 3.59 7.01 11.65
N GLU A 184 3.35 6.41 12.81
CA GLU A 184 3.95 6.87 14.06
C GLU A 184 5.48 6.75 13.98
N ASN A 185 6.17 7.79 14.48
CA ASN A 185 7.61 7.83 14.51
C ASN A 185 8.12 8.07 15.94
N PRO A 186 8.66 7.05 16.63
CA PRO A 186 9.13 7.19 18.02
C PRO A 186 10.33 8.15 18.16
N HIS A 187 10.98 8.52 17.06
CA HIS A 187 12.16 9.39 17.06
C HIS A 187 11.90 10.82 16.57
N GLY A 188 10.63 11.18 16.27
CA GLY A 188 10.29 12.51 15.77
C GLY A 188 8.82 12.72 15.53
N ARG A 189 8.49 13.59 14.56
CA ARG A 189 7.11 13.78 14.13
C ARG A 189 6.65 12.60 13.29
N ASP A 190 5.37 12.28 13.37
CA ASP A 190 4.75 11.27 12.53
C ASP A 190 4.94 11.57 11.04
N HIS A 191 5.02 10.52 10.24
CA HIS A 191 5.10 10.64 8.78
C HIS A 191 3.71 10.66 8.19
N GLY A 192 3.35 11.76 7.52
CA GLY A 192 2.17 11.82 6.65
C GLY A 192 2.45 11.08 5.35
N LEU A 193 1.61 10.11 5.01
CA LEU A 193 1.70 9.32 3.78
C LEU A 193 0.48 9.61 2.91
N PHE A 194 0.71 9.71 1.63
CA PHE A 194 -0.33 9.82 0.62
C PHE A 194 0.10 9.03 -0.60
N VAL A 195 -0.80 8.19 -1.09
CA VAL A 195 -0.61 7.44 -2.33
C VAL A 195 -1.89 7.50 -3.13
N ALA A 196 -1.77 7.72 -4.45
CA ALA A 196 -2.93 7.87 -5.32
C ALA A 196 -2.60 7.38 -6.73
N TYR A 197 -3.64 7.11 -7.52
CA TYR A 197 -3.52 6.97 -8.96
C TYR A 197 -4.61 7.79 -9.65
N GLY A 198 -4.35 8.19 -10.87
CA GLY A 198 -5.28 8.96 -11.67
C GLY A 198 -4.99 8.95 -13.16
N PRO A 199 -6.03 9.25 -13.97
CA PRO A 199 -7.46 9.29 -13.62
C PRO A 199 -7.96 7.94 -13.09
N ALA A 200 -8.97 7.95 -12.21
CA ALA A 200 -9.49 6.71 -11.61
C ALA A 200 -10.04 5.72 -12.66
N GLU A 201 -10.74 6.25 -13.69
CA GLU A 201 -11.35 5.45 -14.77
C GLU A 201 -10.31 4.82 -15.72
N ASN A 202 -9.25 5.53 -16.03
CA ASN A 202 -8.16 5.09 -16.92
C ASN A 202 -6.82 5.54 -16.35
N PRO A 203 -6.23 4.79 -15.41
CA PRO A 203 -5.03 5.19 -14.70
C PRO A 203 -3.82 5.39 -15.63
N GLU A 204 -3.20 6.56 -15.53
CA GLU A 204 -2.01 6.95 -16.29
C GLU A 204 -0.81 7.22 -15.36
N LEU A 205 -1.09 7.61 -14.11
CA LEU A 205 -0.07 8.02 -13.13
C LEU A 205 -0.37 7.40 -11.75
N VAL A 206 0.67 7.13 -11.02
CA VAL A 206 0.66 6.77 -9.59
C VAL A 206 1.57 7.74 -8.84
#